data_1a49a4e653a1275ec5e7d6c7d8f640cb
#
_entry.id   1a49a4e653a1275ec5e7d6c7d8f640cb
#
_cell.length_a   1.000
_cell.length_b   1.000
_cell.length_c   1.000
_cell.angle_alpha   90.00
_cell.angle_beta   90.00
_cell.angle_gamma   90.00
#
_symmetry.space_group_name_H-M   'P 1'
#
loop_
_entity.id
_entity.type
_entity.pdbx_description
1 polymer ?
#
loop_
_entity_poly.entity_id
_entity_poly.type
_entity_poly.pdbx_seq_one_letter_code
_entity_poly.pdbx_strand_id
1 'polypeptide(L)'
;MVDTFHNFYRGKRVLVTGHTGFKGSWLSIWLHELGAEVIGLALEPTSEKDNYVLSGIGTMITDLRGDIRNGELLKEIFKTYQPDIVFHLAAQPLVRLSYEMPVETYETNVMGTLHVLEAIRATESVKVGVMITTDKCYENAEQLWGYRENEPMGGYDPYSSSKGCAEIAISSWRRSFFNPADYNMHGKAIASVRAGNVIGGGDWAKDRIIPDCIRALEADKTIDIRSPKSIRPWQHVLEPLGGYMLLAKKMWEAPTEYCEGWNFGPKLESVENVWGIAERVIKYYGKGELCDCSDPNSLHEAKLLMLDISKVYFRLGWQPRLDLEQTIQMTVEWYKRYNDEAVYDLCCLLYTSPSP
;
A
#
# COMPACT_ATOMS: atom_id res chain seq x y z
N MET A 1 16.64 -3.94 -8.78
CA MET A 1 16.00 -2.92 -7.89
C MET A 1 16.88 -2.50 -6.72
N VAL A 2 17.76 -3.37 -6.21
CA VAL A 2 18.69 -3.03 -5.09
C VAL A 2 19.60 -1.84 -5.43
N ASP A 3 20.09 -1.73 -6.66
CA ASP A 3 20.95 -0.62 -7.10
C ASP A 3 20.29 0.78 -7.08
N THR A 4 18.96 0.85 -7.10
CA THR A 4 18.24 2.14 -7.14
C THR A 4 18.41 2.95 -5.86
N PHE A 5 18.62 2.28 -4.72
CA PHE A 5 18.69 2.94 -3.41
C PHE A 5 20.12 3.19 -2.91
N HIS A 6 21.18 2.64 -3.54
CA HIS A 6 22.60 2.92 -3.28
C HIS A 6 22.95 3.11 -1.80
N ASN A 7 22.63 2.16 -0.95
CA ASN A 7 22.86 2.25 0.50
C ASN A 7 22.09 3.38 1.22
N PHE A 8 21.14 4.04 0.56
CA PHE A 8 20.40 5.17 1.15
C PHE A 8 19.72 4.80 2.49
N TYR A 9 19.12 3.61 2.57
CA TYR A 9 18.40 3.17 3.75
C TYR A 9 19.27 2.58 4.84
N ARG A 10 20.53 2.23 4.54
CA ARG A 10 21.45 1.61 5.51
C ARG A 10 21.63 2.47 6.76
N GLY A 11 21.31 1.89 7.94
CA GLY A 11 21.43 2.55 9.23
C GLY A 11 20.41 3.68 9.50
N LYS A 12 19.42 3.89 8.61
CA LYS A 12 18.30 4.80 8.90
C LYS A 12 17.24 4.11 9.74
N ARG A 13 16.73 4.81 10.72
CA ARG A 13 15.60 4.35 11.55
C ARG A 13 14.31 4.64 10.80
N VAL A 14 13.64 3.59 10.36
CA VAL A 14 12.44 3.70 9.53
C VAL A 14 11.24 3.13 10.29
N LEU A 15 10.29 3.99 10.64
CA LEU A 15 9.03 3.57 11.24
C LEU A 15 8.03 3.20 10.15
N VAL A 16 7.48 1.99 10.24
CA VAL A 16 6.43 1.46 9.36
C VAL A 16 5.18 1.19 10.20
N THR A 17 4.15 2.00 10.06
CA THR A 17 2.87 1.67 10.68
C THR A 17 2.08 0.71 9.79
N GLY A 18 1.41 -0.28 10.38
CA GLY A 18 0.71 -1.33 9.63
C GLY A 18 1.64 -2.40 9.05
N HIS A 19 2.80 -2.63 9.67
CA HIS A 19 3.82 -3.59 9.22
C HIS A 19 3.36 -5.05 9.26
N THR A 20 2.36 -5.41 10.04
CA THR A 20 1.76 -6.76 10.03
C THR A 20 0.86 -7.02 8.84
N GLY A 21 0.35 -5.95 8.18
CA GLY A 21 -0.50 -6.06 7.01
C GLY A 21 0.26 -6.43 5.74
N PHE A 22 -0.48 -6.75 4.68
CA PHE A 22 0.07 -7.19 3.38
C PHE A 22 1.19 -6.28 2.85
N LYS A 23 0.91 -5.02 2.54
CA LYS A 23 1.94 -4.09 2.02
C LYS A 23 3.03 -3.78 3.04
N GLY A 24 2.64 -3.68 4.32
CA GLY A 24 3.57 -3.34 5.39
C GLY A 24 4.63 -4.41 5.62
N SER A 25 4.27 -5.69 5.54
CA SER A 25 5.23 -6.79 5.69
C SER A 25 6.24 -6.82 4.54
N TRP A 26 5.77 -6.67 3.29
CA TRP A 26 6.65 -6.56 2.12
C TRP A 26 7.61 -5.37 2.21
N LEU A 27 7.12 -4.21 2.64
CA LEU A 27 7.97 -3.03 2.83
C LEU A 27 9.01 -3.24 3.93
N SER A 28 8.61 -3.87 5.04
CA SER A 28 9.51 -4.14 6.17
C SER A 28 10.64 -5.10 5.78
N ILE A 29 10.34 -6.17 5.03
CA ILE A 29 11.34 -7.09 4.49
C ILE A 29 12.31 -6.31 3.59
N TRP A 30 11.79 -5.53 2.65
CA TRP A 30 12.64 -4.79 1.70
C TRP A 30 13.54 -3.76 2.39
N LEU A 31 13.02 -3.01 3.33
CA LEU A 31 13.79 -2.05 4.13
C LEU A 31 14.87 -2.74 4.96
N HIS A 32 14.54 -3.89 5.57
CA HIS A 32 15.50 -4.71 6.31
C HIS A 32 16.66 -5.18 5.42
N GLU A 33 16.37 -5.71 4.22
CA GLU A 33 17.36 -6.12 3.23
C GLU A 33 18.26 -4.96 2.78
N LEU A 34 17.75 -3.73 2.76
CA LEU A 34 18.52 -2.53 2.45
C LEU A 34 19.33 -2.01 3.66
N GLY A 35 19.29 -2.72 4.79
CA GLY A 35 20.05 -2.40 6.00
C GLY A 35 19.47 -1.26 6.82
N ALA A 36 18.18 -0.98 6.70
CA ALA A 36 17.47 -0.04 7.60
C ALA A 36 17.25 -0.65 8.99
N GLU A 37 17.22 0.20 10.01
CA GLU A 37 16.72 -0.13 11.34
C GLU A 37 15.19 0.04 11.32
N VAL A 38 14.48 -1.05 11.05
CA VAL A 38 13.02 -1.02 10.89
C VAL A 38 12.32 -1.08 12.24
N ILE A 39 11.41 -0.14 12.50
CA ILE A 39 10.50 -0.11 13.63
C ILE A 39 9.09 -0.31 13.09
N GLY A 40 8.45 -1.42 13.41
CA GLY A 40 7.09 -1.73 13.02
C GLY A 40 6.11 -1.39 14.14
N LEU A 41 5.00 -0.71 13.82
CA LEU A 41 3.86 -0.51 14.73
C LEU A 41 2.57 -0.95 14.05
N ALA A 42 1.87 -1.94 14.59
CA ALA A 42 0.58 -2.39 14.07
C ALA A 42 -0.22 -3.17 15.13
N LEU A 43 -1.46 -3.47 14.80
CA LEU A 43 -2.26 -4.48 15.50
C LEU A 43 -1.69 -5.88 15.23
N GLU A 44 -2.20 -6.89 15.92
CA GLU A 44 -1.86 -8.29 15.64
C GLU A 44 -2.16 -8.65 14.19
N PRO A 45 -1.39 -9.57 13.59
CA PRO A 45 -1.71 -10.11 12.27
C PRO A 45 -3.08 -10.78 12.28
N THR A 46 -3.75 -10.78 11.13
CA THR A 46 -5.14 -11.28 11.02
C THR A 46 -5.22 -12.78 10.78
N SER A 47 -4.13 -13.39 10.35
CA SER A 47 -4.04 -14.81 9.99
C SER A 47 -2.62 -15.35 10.15
N GLU A 48 -2.52 -16.62 10.53
CA GLU A 48 -1.25 -17.36 10.53
C GLU A 48 -0.63 -17.51 9.14
N LYS A 49 -1.43 -17.28 8.08
CA LYS A 49 -0.99 -17.28 6.67
C LYS A 49 -0.52 -15.92 6.18
N ASP A 50 -0.66 -14.85 6.96
CA ASP A 50 -0.21 -13.52 6.55
C ASP A 50 1.30 -13.51 6.25
N ASN A 51 1.71 -12.79 5.21
CA ASN A 51 3.12 -12.68 4.81
C ASN A 51 4.04 -12.27 5.97
N TYR A 52 3.54 -11.42 6.87
CA TYR A 52 4.26 -11.04 8.09
C TYR A 52 4.60 -12.26 8.97
N VAL A 53 3.63 -13.16 9.20
CA VAL A 53 3.81 -14.35 10.04
C VAL A 53 4.72 -15.36 9.34
N LEU A 54 4.41 -15.69 8.10
CA LEU A 54 5.13 -16.72 7.34
C LEU A 54 6.60 -16.34 7.06
N SER A 55 6.88 -15.05 6.85
CA SER A 55 8.26 -14.58 6.63
C SER A 55 9.08 -14.52 7.93
N GLY A 56 8.44 -14.47 9.08
CA GLY A 56 9.11 -14.29 10.37
C GLY A 56 9.78 -12.92 10.54
N ILE A 57 9.49 -11.94 9.69
CA ILE A 57 10.14 -10.62 9.71
C ILE A 57 10.06 -9.93 11.08
N GLY A 58 9.01 -10.19 11.85
CA GLY A 58 8.87 -9.62 13.20
C GLY A 58 10.03 -9.94 14.15
N THR A 59 10.76 -11.03 13.92
CA THR A 59 11.93 -11.40 14.74
C THR A 59 13.22 -10.67 14.32
N MET A 60 13.20 -9.99 13.18
CA MET A 60 14.35 -9.31 12.56
C MET A 60 14.30 -7.79 12.69
N ILE A 61 13.17 -7.24 13.15
CA ILE A 61 12.91 -5.81 13.30
C ILE A 61 12.49 -5.46 14.73
N THR A 62 12.43 -4.18 15.07
CA THR A 62 11.73 -3.75 16.29
C THR A 62 10.23 -3.87 16.06
N ASP A 63 9.60 -4.86 16.66
CA ASP A 63 8.20 -5.22 16.45
C ASP A 63 7.33 -4.77 17.61
N LEU A 64 6.47 -3.77 17.38
CA LEU A 64 5.60 -3.14 18.37
C LEU A 64 4.13 -3.40 18.03
N ARG A 65 3.34 -3.72 19.08
CA ARG A 65 1.89 -3.83 18.99
C ARG A 65 1.21 -2.58 19.52
N GLY A 66 0.27 -2.05 18.76
CA GLY A 66 -0.51 -0.89 19.18
C GLY A 66 -1.41 -0.35 18.09
N ASP A 67 -2.36 0.46 18.53
CA ASP A 67 -3.36 1.10 17.68
C ASP A 67 -2.97 2.55 17.40
N ILE A 68 -2.96 2.95 16.14
CA ILE A 68 -2.66 4.33 15.72
C ILE A 68 -3.71 5.35 16.20
N ARG A 69 -4.88 4.88 16.65
CA ARG A 69 -5.88 5.74 17.31
C ARG A 69 -5.42 6.22 18.68
N ASN A 70 -4.45 5.57 19.29
CA ASN A 70 -3.84 5.98 20.55
C ASN A 70 -2.69 6.97 20.31
N GLY A 71 -3.01 8.27 20.33
CA GLY A 71 -2.03 9.33 20.10
C GLY A 71 -0.93 9.40 21.15
N GLU A 72 -1.19 9.04 22.42
CA GLU A 72 -0.16 9.03 23.48
C GLU A 72 0.85 7.90 23.25
N LEU A 73 0.39 6.71 22.86
CA LEU A 73 1.28 5.60 22.48
C LEU A 73 2.19 6.01 21.32
N LEU A 74 1.64 6.67 20.31
CA LEU A 74 2.45 7.17 19.17
C LEU A 74 3.53 8.15 19.63
N LYS A 75 3.19 9.12 20.49
CA LYS A 75 4.17 10.06 21.05
C LYS A 75 5.30 9.34 21.80
N GLU A 76 4.97 8.34 22.60
CA GLU A 76 5.94 7.54 23.34
C GLU A 76 6.88 6.77 22.39
N ILE A 77 6.32 6.11 21.38
CA ILE A 77 7.09 5.36 20.36
C ILE A 77 8.03 6.29 19.60
N PHE A 78 7.54 7.41 19.10
CA PHE A 78 8.35 8.37 18.37
C PHE A 78 9.47 8.96 19.23
N LYS A 79 9.16 9.27 20.51
CA LYS A 79 10.15 9.75 21.47
C LYS A 79 11.23 8.70 21.78
N THR A 80 10.84 7.43 21.89
CA THR A 80 11.77 6.35 22.25
C THR A 80 12.68 5.97 21.09
N TYR A 81 12.10 5.78 19.90
CA TYR A 81 12.82 5.24 18.76
C TYR A 81 13.37 6.30 17.81
N GLN A 82 12.94 7.55 17.92
CA GLN A 82 13.46 8.67 17.14
C GLN A 82 13.61 8.36 15.63
N PRO A 83 12.54 7.97 14.92
CA PRO A 83 12.65 7.58 13.51
C PRO A 83 13.12 8.73 12.63
N ASP A 84 13.87 8.41 11.58
CA ASP A 84 14.33 9.37 10.57
C ASP A 84 13.29 9.49 9.43
N ILE A 85 12.65 8.36 9.09
CA ILE A 85 11.65 8.24 8.01
C ILE A 85 10.43 7.50 8.56
N VAL A 86 9.24 7.94 8.15
CA VAL A 86 7.96 7.31 8.52
C VAL A 86 7.20 6.92 7.25
N PHE A 87 6.84 5.64 7.15
CA PHE A 87 5.87 5.14 6.19
C PHE A 87 4.57 4.78 6.93
N HIS A 88 3.52 5.52 6.67
CA HIS A 88 2.23 5.32 7.34
C HIS A 88 1.28 4.50 6.46
N LEU A 89 1.23 3.17 6.70
CA LEU A 89 0.37 2.23 5.96
C LEU A 89 -0.83 1.74 6.80
N ALA A 90 -0.80 1.92 8.11
CA ALA A 90 -1.88 1.46 8.99
C ALA A 90 -3.22 2.10 8.58
N ALA A 91 -4.23 1.26 8.36
CA ALA A 91 -5.57 1.68 7.97
C ALA A 91 -6.56 0.52 8.16
N GLN A 92 -7.85 0.82 8.24
CA GLN A 92 -8.92 -0.13 7.92
C GLN A 92 -9.09 -0.11 6.38
N PRO A 93 -8.69 -1.16 5.62
CA PRO A 93 -8.58 -1.08 4.15
C PRO A 93 -9.75 -1.73 3.40
N LEU A 94 -10.75 -2.29 4.10
CA LEU A 94 -11.80 -3.12 3.50
C LEU A 94 -13.08 -2.31 3.30
N VAL A 95 -13.53 -2.20 2.04
CA VAL A 95 -14.74 -1.47 1.67
C VAL A 95 -15.97 -2.06 2.36
N ARG A 96 -16.16 -3.38 2.30
CA ARG A 96 -17.35 -4.02 2.91
C ARG A 96 -17.39 -3.83 4.42
N LEU A 97 -16.28 -4.03 5.11
CA LEU A 97 -16.18 -3.80 6.55
C LEU A 97 -16.50 -2.35 6.92
N SER A 98 -16.20 -1.38 6.05
CA SER A 98 -16.51 0.02 6.31
C SER A 98 -18.01 0.32 6.36
N TYR A 99 -18.84 -0.47 5.70
CA TYR A 99 -20.30 -0.37 5.85
C TYR A 99 -20.80 -0.92 7.19
N GLU A 100 -20.12 -1.91 7.74
CA GLU A 100 -20.44 -2.51 9.04
C GLU A 100 -19.91 -1.64 10.19
N MET A 101 -18.73 -1.03 10.03
CA MET A 101 -18.02 -0.26 11.06
C MET A 101 -17.60 1.12 10.54
N PRO A 102 -18.57 1.99 10.15
CA PRO A 102 -18.23 3.26 9.49
C PRO A 102 -17.47 4.22 10.40
N VAL A 103 -17.88 4.39 11.65
CA VAL A 103 -17.24 5.31 12.61
C VAL A 103 -15.81 4.88 12.89
N GLU A 104 -15.58 3.61 13.18
CA GLU A 104 -14.25 3.07 13.45
C GLU A 104 -13.33 3.19 12.23
N THR A 105 -13.89 3.07 11.00
CA THR A 105 -13.17 3.31 9.76
C THR A 105 -12.62 4.75 9.69
N TYR A 106 -13.42 5.74 10.06
CA TYR A 106 -12.99 7.14 10.12
C TYR A 106 -12.00 7.39 11.27
N GLU A 107 -12.26 6.84 12.45
CA GLU A 107 -11.34 6.95 13.59
C GLU A 107 -9.95 6.42 13.22
N THR A 108 -9.88 5.28 12.55
CA THR A 108 -8.62 4.67 12.12
C THR A 108 -7.99 5.46 10.98
N ASN A 109 -8.73 5.70 9.89
CA ASN A 109 -8.16 6.24 8.65
C ASN A 109 -7.91 7.74 8.71
N VAL A 110 -8.73 8.50 9.43
CA VAL A 110 -8.59 9.96 9.53
C VAL A 110 -7.88 10.32 10.82
N MET A 111 -8.46 9.97 11.98
CA MET A 111 -7.88 10.37 13.26
C MET A 111 -6.53 9.68 13.51
N GLY A 112 -6.39 8.39 13.17
CA GLY A 112 -5.11 7.71 13.24
C GLY A 112 -4.03 8.38 12.39
N THR A 113 -4.37 8.79 11.16
CA THR A 113 -3.45 9.57 10.29
C THR A 113 -3.06 10.90 10.93
N LEU A 114 -4.01 11.61 11.54
CA LEU A 114 -3.73 12.88 12.25
C LEU A 114 -2.81 12.65 13.46
N HIS A 115 -3.02 11.60 14.23
CA HIS A 115 -2.13 11.27 15.36
C HIS A 115 -0.70 10.97 14.89
N VAL A 116 -0.53 10.28 13.75
CA VAL A 116 0.81 10.06 13.17
C VAL A 116 1.44 11.37 12.72
N LEU A 117 0.70 12.27 12.06
CA LEU A 117 1.19 13.59 11.66
C LEU A 117 1.58 14.44 12.85
N GLU A 118 0.82 14.42 13.96
CA GLU A 118 1.18 15.12 15.19
C GLU A 118 2.41 14.53 15.87
N ALA A 119 2.58 13.20 15.85
CA ALA A 119 3.79 12.56 16.35
C ALA A 119 5.02 12.95 15.51
N ILE A 120 4.88 12.99 14.18
CA ILE A 120 5.93 13.52 13.27
C ILE A 120 6.24 14.99 13.63
N ARG A 121 5.22 15.83 13.85
CA ARG A 121 5.39 17.24 14.16
C ARG A 121 6.18 17.46 15.46
N ALA A 122 5.92 16.63 16.47
CA ALA A 122 6.54 16.72 17.80
C ALA A 122 7.95 16.11 17.88
N THR A 123 8.43 15.39 16.84
CA THR A 123 9.68 14.62 16.90
C THR A 123 10.72 15.21 15.97
N GLU A 124 11.83 15.70 16.52
CA GLU A 124 12.89 16.38 15.77
C GLU A 124 13.59 15.49 14.75
N SER A 125 13.82 14.21 15.08
CA SER A 125 14.56 13.29 14.23
C SER A 125 13.88 13.00 12.90
N VAL A 126 12.55 13.06 12.83
CA VAL A 126 11.80 12.77 11.61
C VAL A 126 12.05 13.82 10.55
N LYS A 127 12.59 13.42 9.42
CA LYS A 127 12.81 14.26 8.24
C LYS A 127 11.81 14.02 7.13
N VAL A 128 11.35 12.77 6.98
CA VAL A 128 10.45 12.38 5.88
C VAL A 128 9.26 11.59 6.40
N GLY A 129 8.05 11.98 5.98
CA GLY A 129 6.82 11.22 6.19
C GLY A 129 6.11 10.95 4.87
N VAL A 130 5.90 9.67 4.57
CA VAL A 130 5.12 9.20 3.41
C VAL A 130 3.82 8.60 3.93
N MET A 131 2.70 9.26 3.60
CA MET A 131 1.37 8.90 4.06
C MET A 131 0.65 8.12 2.95
N ILE A 132 0.39 6.83 3.19
CA ILE A 132 -0.19 5.94 2.18
C ILE A 132 -1.72 6.00 2.22
N THR A 133 -2.32 6.39 1.11
CA THR A 133 -3.75 6.41 0.91
C THR A 133 -4.17 5.43 -0.20
N THR A 134 -5.10 5.80 -1.07
CA THR A 134 -5.66 4.92 -2.11
C THR A 134 -6.10 5.73 -3.32
N ASP A 135 -6.27 5.07 -4.47
CA ASP A 135 -6.95 5.62 -5.65
C ASP A 135 -8.44 5.95 -5.37
N LYS A 136 -9.06 5.26 -4.42
CA LYS A 136 -10.47 5.47 -4.03
C LYS A 136 -10.74 6.79 -3.29
N CYS A 137 -9.69 7.58 -3.01
CA CYS A 137 -9.83 8.90 -2.39
C CYS A 137 -10.40 9.97 -3.34
N TYR A 138 -10.46 9.71 -4.63
CA TYR A 138 -11.03 10.63 -5.61
C TYR A 138 -12.55 10.56 -5.66
N GLU A 139 -13.20 11.68 -6.01
CA GLU A 139 -14.61 11.67 -6.41
C GLU A 139 -14.73 10.92 -7.73
N ASN A 140 -15.25 9.70 -7.68
CA ASN A 140 -15.24 8.80 -8.84
C ASN A 140 -16.45 9.07 -9.76
N ALA A 141 -16.18 9.75 -10.87
CA ALA A 141 -17.13 9.98 -11.97
C ALA A 141 -17.08 8.88 -13.07
N GLU A 142 -16.38 7.75 -12.80
CA GLU A 142 -16.19 6.64 -13.75
C GLU A 142 -15.64 7.12 -15.13
N GLN A 143 -14.77 8.12 -15.13
CA GLN A 143 -14.17 8.68 -16.34
C GLN A 143 -13.21 7.69 -17.02
N LEU A 144 -13.08 7.80 -18.35
CA LEU A 144 -12.25 6.88 -19.15
C LEU A 144 -10.74 7.11 -19.03
N TRP A 145 -10.33 8.26 -18.52
CA TRP A 145 -8.92 8.60 -18.28
C TRP A 145 -8.59 8.53 -16.81
N GLY A 146 -7.30 8.37 -16.47
CA GLY A 146 -6.83 8.29 -15.12
C GLY A 146 -6.99 9.59 -14.33
N TYR A 147 -7.30 9.47 -13.03
CA TYR A 147 -7.38 10.62 -12.10
C TYR A 147 -5.99 11.20 -11.86
N ARG A 148 -5.89 12.53 -11.92
CA ARG A 148 -4.70 13.30 -11.60
C ARG A 148 -4.72 13.78 -10.16
N GLU A 149 -3.55 14.09 -9.62
CA GLU A 149 -3.39 14.44 -8.20
C GLU A 149 -4.12 15.72 -7.77
N ASN A 150 -4.50 16.58 -8.70
CA ASN A 150 -5.24 17.82 -8.47
C ASN A 150 -6.76 17.70 -8.66
N GLU A 151 -7.27 16.50 -8.97
CA GLU A 151 -8.71 16.27 -9.10
C GLU A 151 -9.41 16.18 -7.74
N PRO A 152 -10.74 16.40 -7.67
CA PRO A 152 -11.48 16.43 -6.42
C PRO A 152 -11.35 15.16 -5.60
N MET A 153 -11.20 15.32 -4.28
CA MET A 153 -11.32 14.23 -3.33
C MET A 153 -12.79 13.96 -3.01
N GLY A 154 -13.13 12.69 -2.76
CA GLY A 154 -14.48 12.28 -2.46
C GLY A 154 -14.52 10.87 -1.91
N GLY A 155 -15.42 10.06 -2.44
CA GLY A 155 -15.58 8.65 -2.11
C GLY A 155 -17.03 8.31 -1.76
N TYR A 156 -17.58 7.31 -2.46
CA TYR A 156 -18.98 6.91 -2.29
C TYR A 156 -19.22 6.13 -0.99
N ASP A 157 -18.36 5.19 -0.68
CA ASP A 157 -18.45 4.36 0.52
C ASP A 157 -17.64 4.94 1.69
N PRO A 158 -17.88 4.48 2.95
CA PRO A 158 -17.19 5.02 4.13
C PRO A 158 -15.67 4.86 4.09
N TYR A 159 -15.14 3.76 3.51
CA TYR A 159 -13.71 3.57 3.34
C TYR A 159 -13.13 4.61 2.37
N SER A 160 -13.70 4.72 1.17
CA SER A 160 -13.26 5.66 0.14
C SER A 160 -13.30 7.10 0.64
N SER A 161 -14.43 7.50 1.25
CA SER A 161 -14.60 8.81 1.84
C SER A 161 -13.62 9.08 2.98
N SER A 162 -13.36 8.10 3.88
CA SER A 162 -12.35 8.26 4.95
C SER A 162 -10.95 8.51 4.39
N LYS A 163 -10.61 7.88 3.27
CA LYS A 163 -9.32 8.11 2.60
C LYS A 163 -9.26 9.47 1.89
N GLY A 164 -10.37 9.94 1.32
CA GLY A 164 -10.49 11.31 0.81
C GLY A 164 -10.30 12.35 1.94
N CYS A 165 -10.95 12.15 3.09
CA CYS A 165 -10.77 12.97 4.28
C CYS A 165 -9.31 12.96 4.79
N ALA A 166 -8.65 11.79 4.79
CA ALA A 166 -7.24 11.68 5.15
C ALA A 166 -6.34 12.50 4.20
N GLU A 167 -6.58 12.46 2.89
CA GLU A 167 -5.85 13.28 1.91
C GLU A 167 -6.02 14.78 2.16
N ILE A 168 -7.25 15.22 2.46
CA ILE A 168 -7.55 16.61 2.80
C ILE A 168 -6.80 17.01 4.08
N ALA A 169 -6.82 16.15 5.10
CA ALA A 169 -6.11 16.36 6.35
C ALA A 169 -4.59 16.44 6.14
N ILE A 170 -3.99 15.48 5.42
CA ILE A 170 -2.56 15.50 5.08
C ILE A 170 -2.19 16.78 4.33
N SER A 171 -3.00 17.18 3.36
CA SER A 171 -2.79 18.42 2.60
C SER A 171 -2.87 19.67 3.49
N SER A 172 -3.78 19.70 4.47
CA SER A 172 -3.90 20.77 5.45
C SER A 172 -2.66 20.85 6.33
N TRP A 173 -2.22 19.73 6.93
CA TRP A 173 -1.01 19.68 7.77
C TRP A 173 0.24 20.10 6.99
N ARG A 174 0.40 19.63 5.76
CA ARG A 174 1.50 20.01 4.88
C ARG A 174 1.56 21.52 4.64
N ARG A 175 0.41 22.18 4.42
CA ARG A 175 0.36 23.63 4.20
C ARG A 175 0.51 24.45 5.50
N SER A 176 0.01 23.94 6.62
CA SER A 176 -0.07 24.69 7.88
C SER A 176 1.15 24.48 8.80
N PHE A 177 1.71 23.27 8.84
CA PHE A 177 2.76 22.90 9.79
C PHE A 177 4.05 22.39 9.12
N PHE A 178 3.96 21.95 7.88
CA PHE A 178 5.08 21.38 7.11
C PHE A 178 5.22 22.06 5.74
N ASN A 179 4.96 23.37 5.69
CA ASN A 179 5.03 24.11 4.44
C ASN A 179 6.46 24.08 3.88
N PRO A 180 6.67 23.58 2.65
CA PRO A 180 8.00 23.54 2.04
C PRO A 180 8.72 24.88 1.99
N ALA A 181 8.00 26.01 1.91
CA ALA A 181 8.58 27.34 1.96
C ALA A 181 9.24 27.66 3.33
N ASP A 182 8.76 27.04 4.40
CA ASP A 182 9.24 27.22 5.77
C ASP A 182 10.09 26.04 6.26
N TYR A 183 10.61 25.21 5.33
CA TYR A 183 11.35 23.98 5.65
C TYR A 183 12.45 24.19 6.68
N ASN A 184 13.18 25.29 6.61
CA ASN A 184 14.26 25.62 7.53
C ASN A 184 13.79 25.79 9.00
N MET A 185 12.50 26.02 9.22
CA MET A 185 11.92 26.16 10.56
C MET A 185 11.50 24.82 11.16
N HIS A 186 11.00 23.90 10.36
CA HIS A 186 10.45 22.62 10.84
C HIS A 186 11.26 21.38 10.43
N GLY A 187 12.05 21.45 9.36
CA GLY A 187 12.97 20.37 8.90
C GLY A 187 12.29 19.09 8.42
N LYS A 188 11.01 19.15 7.99
CA LYS A 188 10.20 17.97 7.68
C LYS A 188 9.60 18.02 6.28
N ALA A 189 9.69 16.91 5.55
CA ALA A 189 9.08 16.73 4.23
C ALA A 189 7.94 15.71 4.33
N ILE A 190 6.73 16.08 3.93
CA ILE A 190 5.53 15.23 4.01
C ILE A 190 4.89 15.12 2.64
N ALA A 191 4.64 13.87 2.20
CA ALA A 191 3.90 13.56 0.99
C ALA A 191 2.79 12.54 1.25
N SER A 192 1.73 12.56 0.44
CA SER A 192 0.78 11.48 0.35
C SER A 192 0.98 10.69 -0.95
N VAL A 193 0.70 9.39 -0.89
CA VAL A 193 0.82 8.49 -2.04
C VAL A 193 -0.45 7.67 -2.22
N ARG A 194 -0.93 7.60 -3.44
CA ARG A 194 -2.15 6.92 -3.86
C ARG A 194 -1.80 5.79 -4.79
N ALA A 195 -2.34 4.61 -4.52
CA ALA A 195 -2.16 3.45 -5.37
C ALA A 195 -3.48 2.69 -5.53
N GLY A 196 -3.67 2.12 -6.70
CA GLY A 196 -4.83 1.31 -7.04
C GLY A 196 -4.74 -0.11 -6.53
N ASN A 197 -5.31 -1.05 -7.28
CA ASN A 197 -5.39 -2.46 -6.91
C ASN A 197 -4.00 -3.12 -6.91
N VAL A 198 -3.48 -3.30 -5.71
CA VAL A 198 -2.17 -3.91 -5.48
C VAL A 198 -2.35 -5.38 -5.14
N ILE A 199 -1.68 -6.26 -5.88
CA ILE A 199 -1.68 -7.71 -5.68
C ILE A 199 -0.26 -8.23 -5.43
N GLY A 200 -0.17 -9.38 -4.79
CA GLY A 200 1.11 -10.02 -4.43
C GLY A 200 0.87 -11.19 -3.49
N GLY A 201 1.89 -11.97 -3.25
CA GLY A 201 1.81 -13.09 -2.34
C GLY A 201 1.59 -12.68 -0.89
N GLY A 202 0.91 -13.55 -0.11
CA GLY A 202 0.67 -13.34 1.31
C GLY A 202 -0.40 -12.30 1.67
N ASP A 203 -1.21 -11.86 0.71
CA ASP A 203 -2.48 -11.18 0.98
C ASP A 203 -3.57 -12.25 1.20
N TRP A 204 -4.15 -12.31 2.38
CA TRP A 204 -5.24 -13.24 2.70
C TRP A 204 -6.53 -12.54 3.08
N ALA A 205 -6.63 -11.23 2.81
CA ALA A 205 -7.84 -10.48 3.11
C ALA A 205 -9.06 -11.03 2.35
N LYS A 206 -10.20 -11.04 3.02
CA LYS A 206 -11.48 -11.43 2.41
C LYS A 206 -11.91 -10.39 1.39
N ASP A 207 -12.73 -10.81 0.46
CA ASP A 207 -13.33 -9.95 -0.58
C ASP A 207 -12.33 -9.31 -1.55
N ARG A 208 -11.15 -9.90 -1.67
CA ARG A 208 -10.15 -9.55 -2.69
C ARG A 208 -9.98 -10.71 -3.66
N ILE A 209 -9.92 -10.40 -4.95
CA ILE A 209 -9.96 -11.40 -6.03
C ILE A 209 -8.85 -12.45 -5.92
N ILE A 210 -7.58 -12.04 -5.72
CA ILE A 210 -6.47 -13.00 -5.67
C ILE A 210 -6.59 -13.94 -4.46
N PRO A 211 -6.73 -13.45 -3.21
CA PRO A 211 -6.96 -14.32 -2.06
C PRO A 211 -8.18 -15.23 -2.22
N ASP A 212 -9.29 -14.74 -2.79
CA ASP A 212 -10.50 -15.54 -3.01
C ASP A 212 -10.24 -16.65 -4.03
N CYS A 213 -9.56 -16.36 -5.14
CA CYS A 213 -9.12 -17.37 -6.12
C CYS A 213 -8.25 -18.44 -5.46
N ILE A 214 -7.21 -18.04 -4.72
CA ILE A 214 -6.27 -18.99 -4.10
C ILE A 214 -6.99 -19.88 -3.08
N ARG A 215 -7.85 -19.32 -2.22
CA ARG A 215 -8.63 -20.12 -1.25
C ARG A 215 -9.51 -21.16 -1.96
N ALA A 216 -10.15 -20.80 -3.07
CA ALA A 216 -10.97 -21.73 -3.84
C ALA A 216 -10.12 -22.82 -4.46
N LEU A 217 -8.97 -22.46 -5.07
CA LEU A 217 -8.05 -23.41 -5.72
C LEU A 217 -7.40 -24.38 -4.72
N GLU A 218 -6.99 -23.91 -3.53
CA GLU A 218 -6.47 -24.76 -2.44
C GLU A 218 -7.54 -25.74 -1.94
N ALA A 219 -8.80 -25.35 -1.96
CA ALA A 219 -9.93 -26.17 -1.51
C ALA A 219 -10.57 -27.03 -2.63
N ASP A 220 -9.99 -27.05 -3.84
CA ASP A 220 -10.54 -27.71 -5.04
C ASP A 220 -12.01 -27.30 -5.33
N LYS A 221 -12.31 -26.01 -5.18
CA LYS A 221 -13.63 -25.42 -5.42
C LYS A 221 -13.61 -24.49 -6.62
N THR A 222 -14.79 -24.27 -7.21
CA THR A 222 -15.03 -23.24 -8.21
C THR A 222 -14.79 -21.86 -7.63
N ILE A 223 -14.22 -20.96 -8.40
CA ILE A 223 -13.96 -19.57 -8.03
C ILE A 223 -15.21 -18.75 -8.37
N ASP A 224 -15.86 -18.20 -7.35
CA ASP A 224 -17.06 -17.36 -7.50
C ASP A 224 -16.66 -15.91 -7.79
N ILE A 225 -17.05 -15.40 -8.96
CA ILE A 225 -16.79 -14.04 -9.39
C ILE A 225 -18.05 -13.19 -9.26
N ARG A 226 -18.03 -12.21 -8.34
CA ARG A 226 -19.18 -11.36 -8.02
C ARG A 226 -19.36 -10.18 -8.99
N SER A 227 -18.26 -9.66 -9.54
CA SER A 227 -18.28 -8.47 -10.41
C SER A 227 -17.35 -8.68 -11.61
N PRO A 228 -17.67 -9.63 -12.53
CA PRO A 228 -16.76 -10.06 -13.58
C PRO A 228 -16.32 -8.94 -14.54
N LYS A 229 -17.18 -7.97 -14.77
CA LYS A 229 -16.96 -6.87 -15.73
C LYS A 229 -16.29 -5.63 -15.10
N SER A 230 -16.07 -5.59 -13.80
CA SER A 230 -15.39 -4.47 -13.14
C SER A 230 -13.93 -4.38 -13.58
N ILE A 231 -13.53 -3.22 -14.06
CA ILE A 231 -12.18 -2.93 -14.57
C ILE A 231 -11.35 -2.29 -13.46
N ARG A 232 -10.12 -2.77 -13.29
CA ARG A 232 -9.18 -2.26 -12.27
C ARG A 232 -7.76 -2.16 -12.83
N PRO A 233 -6.97 -1.20 -12.34
CA PRO A 233 -5.55 -1.08 -12.64
C PRO A 233 -4.74 -2.00 -11.70
N TRP A 234 -4.32 -3.15 -12.20
CA TRP A 234 -3.62 -4.16 -11.42
C TRP A 234 -2.11 -3.95 -11.42
N GLN A 235 -1.49 -3.95 -10.24
CA GLN A 235 -0.04 -3.82 -10.11
C GLN A 235 0.50 -4.73 -9.01
N HIS A 236 1.73 -5.22 -9.20
CA HIS A 236 2.42 -6.00 -8.17
C HIS A 236 2.80 -5.13 -6.98
N VAL A 237 2.79 -5.70 -5.77
CA VAL A 237 3.08 -4.98 -4.52
C VAL A 237 4.44 -4.26 -4.54
N LEU A 238 5.42 -4.81 -5.22
CA LEU A 238 6.76 -4.23 -5.34
C LEU A 238 6.79 -2.91 -6.12
N GLU A 239 5.84 -2.71 -7.06
CA GLU A 239 5.80 -1.50 -7.87
C GLU A 239 5.53 -0.25 -7.02
N PRO A 240 4.38 -0.13 -6.33
CA PRO A 240 4.13 1.05 -5.53
C PRO A 240 5.08 1.17 -4.34
N LEU A 241 5.51 0.06 -3.72
CA LEU A 241 6.47 0.11 -2.61
C LEU A 241 7.82 0.68 -3.07
N GLY A 242 8.34 0.24 -4.22
CA GLY A 242 9.53 0.84 -4.81
C GLY A 242 9.37 2.33 -5.10
N GLY A 243 8.20 2.73 -5.57
CA GLY A 243 7.84 4.14 -5.78
C GLY A 243 7.81 4.96 -4.47
N TYR A 244 7.22 4.43 -3.41
CA TYR A 244 7.18 5.09 -2.10
C TYR A 244 8.59 5.28 -1.52
N MET A 245 9.42 4.26 -1.63
CA MET A 245 10.81 4.31 -1.18
C MET A 245 11.63 5.30 -2.00
N LEU A 246 11.44 5.35 -3.32
CA LEU A 246 12.09 6.34 -4.18
C LEU A 246 11.66 7.77 -3.83
N LEU A 247 10.37 7.98 -3.60
CA LEU A 247 9.84 9.27 -3.16
C LEU A 247 10.46 9.70 -1.82
N ALA A 248 10.53 8.80 -0.83
CA ALA A 248 11.15 9.10 0.46
C ALA A 248 12.63 9.49 0.32
N LYS A 249 13.39 8.80 -0.55
CA LYS A 249 14.77 9.17 -0.87
C LYS A 249 14.85 10.56 -1.49
N LYS A 250 14.01 10.87 -2.48
CA LYS A 250 13.96 12.17 -3.14
C LYS A 250 13.58 13.30 -2.19
N MET A 251 12.62 13.05 -1.30
CA MET A 251 12.24 14.01 -0.25
C MET A 251 13.35 14.24 0.75
N TRP A 252 14.18 13.25 1.02
CA TRP A 252 15.36 13.41 1.86
C TRP A 252 16.45 14.26 1.20
N GLU A 253 16.67 14.05 -0.10
CA GLU A 253 17.69 14.75 -0.90
C GLU A 253 17.28 16.17 -1.26
N ALA A 254 15.99 16.40 -1.58
CA ALA A 254 15.42 17.67 -1.98
C ALA A 254 14.05 17.90 -1.30
N PRO A 255 14.06 18.22 0.00
CA PRO A 255 12.87 18.15 0.85
C PRO A 255 11.75 19.13 0.47
N THR A 256 12.06 20.21 -0.25
CA THR A 256 11.06 21.20 -0.68
C THR A 256 10.39 20.91 -2.00
N GLU A 257 10.92 19.96 -2.79
CA GLU A 257 10.49 19.73 -4.17
C GLU A 257 9.39 18.68 -4.33
N TYR A 258 9.27 17.74 -3.37
CA TYR A 258 8.43 16.56 -3.51
C TYR A 258 7.28 16.46 -2.48
N CYS A 259 7.05 17.50 -1.68
CA CYS A 259 6.02 17.55 -0.64
C CYS A 259 4.61 17.72 -1.22
N GLU A 260 4.11 16.72 -1.93
CA GLU A 260 2.84 16.76 -2.66
C GLU A 260 2.08 15.42 -2.54
N GLY A 261 0.90 15.32 -3.19
CA GLY A 261 0.24 14.06 -3.47
C GLY A 261 0.84 13.42 -4.72
N TRP A 262 0.98 12.08 -4.73
CA TRP A 262 1.58 11.32 -5.82
C TRP A 262 0.76 10.08 -6.16
N ASN A 263 0.50 9.86 -7.43
CA ASN A 263 -0.17 8.66 -7.94
C ASN A 263 0.84 7.61 -8.39
N PHE A 264 0.64 6.36 -7.92
CA PHE A 264 1.40 5.20 -8.36
C PHE A 264 0.43 4.15 -8.92
N GLY A 265 0.50 3.91 -10.21
CA GLY A 265 -0.39 2.99 -10.92
C GLY A 265 0.36 2.18 -11.97
N PRO A 266 -0.27 1.14 -12.51
CA PRO A 266 0.30 0.34 -13.60
C PRO A 266 0.24 1.10 -14.92
N LYS A 267 0.86 0.54 -15.95
CA LYS A 267 0.65 0.97 -17.34
C LYS A 267 -0.80 0.73 -17.77
N LEU A 268 -1.29 1.50 -18.73
CA LEU A 268 -2.65 1.33 -19.28
C LEU A 268 -2.90 -0.09 -19.81
N GLU A 269 -1.88 -0.73 -20.34
CA GLU A 269 -1.93 -2.11 -20.84
C GLU A 269 -2.19 -3.16 -19.74
N SER A 270 -1.99 -2.79 -18.48
CA SER A 270 -2.26 -3.64 -17.30
C SER A 270 -3.67 -3.45 -16.72
N VAL A 271 -4.53 -2.73 -17.42
CA VAL A 271 -5.93 -2.55 -17.05
C VAL A 271 -6.73 -3.76 -17.56
N GLU A 272 -7.37 -4.47 -16.64
CA GLU A 272 -8.11 -5.69 -16.97
C GLU A 272 -9.34 -5.82 -16.08
N ASN A 273 -10.36 -6.53 -16.57
CA ASN A 273 -11.54 -6.87 -15.79
C ASN A 273 -11.25 -8.02 -14.79
N VAL A 274 -12.11 -8.14 -13.80
CA VAL A 274 -11.95 -9.13 -12.72
C VAL A 274 -11.96 -10.57 -13.26
N TRP A 275 -12.79 -10.85 -14.26
CA TRP A 275 -12.86 -12.18 -14.91
C TRP A 275 -11.52 -12.56 -15.57
N GLY A 276 -10.96 -11.67 -16.39
CA GLY A 276 -9.68 -11.89 -17.06
C GLY A 276 -8.50 -12.06 -16.08
N ILE A 277 -8.55 -11.41 -14.92
CA ILE A 277 -7.58 -11.67 -13.85
C ILE A 277 -7.71 -13.10 -13.32
N ALA A 278 -8.92 -13.54 -13.02
CA ALA A 278 -9.16 -14.89 -12.49
C ALA A 278 -8.78 -16.00 -13.51
N GLU A 279 -9.04 -15.79 -14.81
CA GLU A 279 -8.57 -16.69 -15.87
C GLU A 279 -7.03 -16.83 -15.88
N ARG A 280 -6.30 -15.71 -15.72
CA ARG A 280 -4.84 -15.74 -15.65
C ARG A 280 -4.34 -16.42 -14.37
N VAL A 281 -5.03 -16.25 -13.25
CA VAL A 281 -4.70 -16.97 -12.01
C VAL A 281 -4.82 -18.47 -12.24
N ILE A 282 -5.91 -18.94 -12.82
CA ILE A 282 -6.11 -20.36 -13.18
C ILE A 282 -4.99 -20.85 -14.13
N LYS A 283 -4.67 -20.09 -15.17
CA LYS A 283 -3.61 -20.41 -16.13
C LYS A 283 -2.27 -20.67 -15.43
N TYR A 284 -1.85 -19.77 -14.51
CA TYR A 284 -0.56 -19.90 -13.81
C TYR A 284 -0.60 -20.89 -12.65
N TYR A 285 -1.76 -21.04 -12.00
CA TYR A 285 -1.93 -22.04 -10.94
C TYR A 285 -1.96 -23.47 -11.50
N GLY A 286 -2.54 -23.62 -12.70
CA GLY A 286 -2.57 -24.88 -13.45
C GLY A 286 -3.86 -25.68 -13.31
N LYS A 287 -4.85 -25.22 -12.55
CA LYS A 287 -6.18 -25.83 -12.37
C LYS A 287 -7.21 -24.78 -11.93
N GLY A 288 -8.50 -25.13 -12.03
CA GLY A 288 -9.62 -24.37 -11.49
C GLY A 288 -10.70 -24.06 -12.51
N GLU A 289 -11.86 -23.64 -12.04
CA GLU A 289 -13.02 -23.24 -12.82
C GLU A 289 -13.60 -21.95 -12.27
N LEU A 290 -14.20 -21.12 -13.12
CA LEU A 290 -14.86 -19.87 -12.77
C LEU A 290 -16.38 -20.01 -12.81
N CYS A 291 -17.06 -19.32 -11.89
CA CYS A 291 -18.51 -19.13 -11.90
C CYS A 291 -18.84 -17.64 -11.81
N ASP A 292 -19.72 -17.17 -12.68
CA ASP A 292 -20.31 -15.84 -12.58
C ASP A 292 -21.43 -15.87 -11.53
N CYS A 293 -21.15 -15.28 -10.37
CA CYS A 293 -22.05 -15.16 -9.24
C CYS A 293 -22.46 -13.69 -9.00
N SER A 294 -22.57 -12.91 -10.09
CA SER A 294 -22.97 -11.50 -10.01
C SER A 294 -24.40 -11.35 -9.46
N ASP A 295 -24.54 -10.43 -8.50
CA ASP A 295 -25.85 -10.07 -7.92
C ASP A 295 -26.17 -8.60 -8.26
N PRO A 296 -27.28 -8.32 -9.00
CA PRO A 296 -27.68 -6.97 -9.32
C PRO A 296 -28.03 -6.10 -8.09
N ASN A 297 -28.29 -6.72 -6.92
CA ASN A 297 -28.57 -6.03 -5.68
C ASN A 297 -27.34 -5.87 -4.76
N SER A 298 -26.15 -6.20 -5.26
CA SER A 298 -24.91 -6.06 -4.48
C SER A 298 -24.63 -4.58 -4.12
N LEU A 299 -23.83 -4.38 -3.05
CA LEU A 299 -23.34 -3.07 -2.67
C LEU A 299 -22.60 -2.40 -3.84
N HIS A 300 -22.75 -1.07 -3.93
CA HIS A 300 -22.09 -0.30 -4.98
C HIS A 300 -20.57 -0.49 -4.93
N GLU A 301 -20.00 -0.92 -6.04
CA GLU A 301 -18.56 -0.90 -6.29
C GLU A 301 -18.29 -0.13 -7.59
N ALA A 302 -17.31 0.76 -7.57
CA ALA A 302 -16.93 1.51 -8.78
C ALA A 302 -16.61 0.55 -9.94
N LYS A 303 -17.11 0.85 -11.14
CA LYS A 303 -16.86 0.00 -12.33
C LYS A 303 -15.53 0.31 -12.99
N LEU A 304 -15.12 1.57 -12.96
CA LEU A 304 -13.88 2.05 -13.56
C LEU A 304 -13.18 3.03 -12.61
N LEU A 305 -11.91 2.77 -12.35
CA LEU A 305 -11.05 3.67 -11.58
C LEU A 305 -9.61 3.46 -12.02
N MET A 306 -8.98 4.52 -12.51
CA MET A 306 -7.59 4.51 -12.97
C MET A 306 -6.86 5.74 -12.44
N LEU A 307 -5.52 5.65 -12.34
CA LEU A 307 -4.66 6.77 -11.97
C LEU A 307 -3.84 7.24 -13.16
N ASP A 308 -3.76 8.55 -13.36
CA ASP A 308 -2.74 9.15 -14.22
C ASP A 308 -1.40 9.15 -13.48
N ILE A 309 -0.38 8.58 -14.10
CA ILE A 309 0.98 8.46 -13.55
C ILE A 309 1.99 9.40 -14.25
N SER A 310 1.52 10.33 -15.06
CA SER A 310 2.40 11.24 -15.80
C SER A 310 3.28 12.07 -14.86
N LYS A 311 2.72 12.57 -13.75
CA LYS A 311 3.47 13.36 -12.77
C LYS A 311 4.63 12.57 -12.17
N VAL A 312 4.39 11.35 -11.69
CA VAL A 312 5.44 10.54 -11.07
C VAL A 312 6.48 10.12 -12.10
N TYR A 313 6.09 9.88 -13.34
CA TYR A 313 6.99 9.59 -14.45
C TYR A 313 7.95 10.74 -14.73
N PHE A 314 7.43 11.95 -14.97
CA PHE A 314 8.26 13.09 -15.37
C PHE A 314 9.04 13.72 -14.22
N ARG A 315 8.48 13.78 -13.02
CA ARG A 315 9.11 14.48 -11.91
C ARG A 315 9.94 13.58 -10.99
N LEU A 316 9.52 12.31 -10.81
CA LEU A 316 10.22 11.37 -9.94
C LEU A 316 11.09 10.39 -10.73
N GLY A 317 10.87 10.25 -12.04
CA GLY A 317 11.54 9.25 -12.89
C GLY A 317 11.10 7.81 -12.59
N TRP A 318 9.92 7.64 -11.96
CA TRP A 318 9.37 6.33 -11.66
C TRP A 318 8.38 5.89 -12.74
N GLN A 319 8.45 4.62 -13.09
CA GLN A 319 7.46 3.95 -13.94
C GLN A 319 7.33 2.49 -13.52
N PRO A 320 6.14 1.88 -13.70
CA PRO A 320 5.98 0.46 -13.46
C PRO A 320 6.84 -0.36 -14.43
N ARG A 321 7.47 -1.40 -13.89
CA ARG A 321 8.39 -2.27 -14.65
C ARG A 321 7.70 -3.54 -15.12
N LEU A 322 6.82 -4.09 -14.29
CA LEU A 322 6.10 -5.32 -14.58
C LEU A 322 4.87 -5.05 -15.44
N ASP A 323 4.64 -5.92 -16.39
CA ASP A 323 3.36 -6.00 -17.09
C ASP A 323 2.33 -6.83 -16.30
N LEU A 324 1.12 -6.96 -16.82
CA LEU A 324 0.04 -7.69 -16.16
C LEU A 324 0.35 -9.19 -16.01
N GLU A 325 0.90 -9.83 -17.05
CA GLU A 325 1.24 -11.25 -17.03
C GLU A 325 2.30 -11.55 -15.99
N GLN A 326 3.38 -10.77 -15.95
CA GLN A 326 4.46 -10.86 -14.96
C GLN A 326 3.92 -10.65 -13.54
N THR A 327 3.06 -9.65 -13.36
CA THR A 327 2.44 -9.32 -12.07
C THR A 327 1.64 -10.50 -11.52
N ILE A 328 0.82 -11.14 -12.37
CA ILE A 328 -0.01 -12.29 -11.93
C ILE A 328 0.85 -13.53 -11.75
N GLN A 329 1.78 -13.80 -12.68
CA GLN A 329 2.68 -14.93 -12.57
C GLN A 329 3.47 -14.91 -11.27
N MET A 330 4.14 -13.79 -10.95
CA MET A 330 4.90 -13.63 -9.69
C MET A 330 4.01 -13.81 -8.46
N THR A 331 2.79 -13.25 -8.51
CA THR A 331 1.83 -13.38 -7.42
C THR A 331 1.43 -14.85 -7.21
N VAL A 332 1.03 -15.55 -8.26
CA VAL A 332 0.59 -16.96 -8.19
C VAL A 332 1.75 -17.87 -7.79
N GLU A 333 2.96 -17.60 -8.29
CA GLU A 333 4.14 -18.39 -7.97
C GLU A 333 4.48 -18.33 -6.48
N TRP A 334 4.33 -17.17 -5.83
CA TRP A 334 4.46 -17.06 -4.38
C TRP A 334 3.48 -18.00 -3.66
N TYR A 335 2.20 -18.03 -4.05
CA TYR A 335 1.19 -18.89 -3.44
C TYR A 335 1.39 -20.39 -3.73
N LYS A 336 2.09 -20.75 -4.81
CA LYS A 336 2.45 -22.15 -5.08
C LYS A 336 3.62 -22.64 -4.23
N ARG A 337 4.47 -21.74 -3.75
CA ARG A 337 5.76 -22.05 -3.11
C ARG A 337 5.78 -21.80 -1.61
N TYR A 338 4.83 -21.01 -1.06
CA TYR A 338 4.90 -20.55 0.33
C TYR A 338 4.85 -21.66 1.38
N ASN A 339 4.37 -22.86 1.04
CA ASN A 339 4.37 -24.02 1.92
C ASN A 339 5.69 -24.83 1.88
N ASP A 340 6.45 -24.69 0.82
CA ASP A 340 7.63 -25.53 0.55
C ASP A 340 8.95 -24.76 0.73
N GLU A 341 8.90 -23.44 0.77
CA GLU A 341 10.09 -22.58 0.85
C GLU A 341 9.98 -21.56 1.98
N ALA A 342 11.13 -21.09 2.45
CA ALA A 342 11.18 -19.99 3.43
C ALA A 342 10.59 -18.72 2.78
N VAL A 343 9.47 -18.24 3.31
CA VAL A 343 8.74 -17.10 2.72
C VAL A 343 9.57 -15.82 2.70
N TYR A 344 10.46 -15.62 3.68
CA TYR A 344 11.38 -14.49 3.65
C TYR A 344 12.27 -14.53 2.41
N ASP A 345 12.90 -15.67 2.14
CA ASP A 345 13.78 -15.85 0.97
C ASP A 345 13.00 -15.74 -0.34
N LEU A 346 11.78 -16.28 -0.36
CA LEU A 346 10.88 -16.15 -1.51
C LEU A 346 10.56 -14.68 -1.82
N CYS A 347 10.30 -13.86 -0.80
CA CYS A 347 10.14 -12.42 -0.99
C CYS A 347 11.43 -11.78 -1.52
N CYS A 348 12.60 -12.12 -0.95
CA CYS A 348 13.90 -11.57 -1.37
C CYS A 348 14.26 -11.92 -2.82
N LEU A 349 13.96 -13.13 -3.27
CA LEU A 349 14.15 -13.54 -4.67
C LEU A 349 13.38 -12.63 -5.64
N LEU A 350 12.15 -12.24 -5.29
CA LEU A 350 11.33 -11.35 -6.11
C LEU A 350 11.87 -9.91 -6.17
N TYR A 351 12.56 -9.42 -5.12
CA TYR A 351 13.25 -8.11 -5.16
C TYR A 351 14.48 -8.13 -6.07
N THR A 352 15.17 -9.25 -6.12
CA THR A 352 16.48 -9.37 -6.79
C THR A 352 16.37 -9.90 -8.20
N SER A 353 15.24 -10.51 -8.56
CA SER A 353 15.02 -10.99 -9.94
C SER A 353 15.22 -9.82 -10.90
N PRO A 354 16.15 -9.93 -11.88
CA PRO A 354 16.21 -8.97 -12.95
C PRO A 354 14.83 -8.96 -13.63
N SER A 355 14.27 -7.78 -13.80
CA SER A 355 13.13 -7.65 -14.71
C SER A 355 13.56 -8.23 -16.05
N PRO A 356 12.84 -9.19 -16.61
CA PRO A 356 13.15 -9.72 -17.94
C PRO A 356 13.11 -8.60 -18.98
#